data_43b16411b9246a985a5b863d0d962d95
#
_entry.id   43b16411b9246a985a5b863d0d962d95
#
_cell.length_a   1.000
_cell.length_b   1.000
_cell.length_c   1.000
_cell.angle_alpha   90.00
_cell.angle_beta   90.00
_cell.angle_gamma   90.00
#
_symmetry.space_group_name_H-M   'P 1'
#
loop_
_entity.id
_entity.type
_entity.pdbx_description
1 polymer ?
#
loop_
_entity_poly.entity_id
_entity_poly.type
_entity_poly.pdbx_seq_one_letter_code
_entity_poly.pdbx_strand_id
1 'polypeptide(L)'
;MIRRSVLGLGLGIAALLASAGLHAAEPASYFPPPGEWARKAPAELGMDAAALAAAVQYAQGHETERAVDFSDQEATFGSRLGSMPTRRARTNGLVVYKGYVVAEFGDTSFVDPTYSVAKSMLSTVAGVAVREGRIGKLDEAVAKRVNDGGYASPQNAPITWRQHLQQESEWQGSLWGKNADFVGKEQFGAGERKPRTPGAPGSYYEYNDVRINRFALSLLRVFGKPVPEVFQEQVMDVIGASNTWKWVPYNNSYVELNGKQVPSVSGGTRWGGGMWINSWDMARFGYLWLRGGAWNGRQVVPSGYVKEALTPSAHGPDYGYLWWLNTKGKTLPGMPATAFAALGAGSNTILVSPEHDLVIVWRWHGGNVAEFGKRVIAAIR
;
A
#
# COMPACT_ATOMS: atom_id res chain seq x y z
N MET A 1 -4.46 95.52 3.67
CA MET A 1 -3.13 94.89 3.44
C MET A 1 -3.14 93.55 4.16
N ILE A 2 -3.35 92.48 3.40
CA ILE A 2 -3.43 91.08 3.91
C ILE A 2 -2.29 90.32 3.36
N ARG A 3 -1.36 89.90 4.22
CA ARG A 3 -0.30 88.96 3.86
C ARG A 3 -0.81 87.52 3.94
N ARG A 4 -0.69 86.78 2.81
CA ARG A 4 -0.92 85.36 2.74
C ARG A 4 0.39 84.62 2.97
N SER A 5 0.43 83.78 4.02
CA SER A 5 1.52 82.84 4.24
C SER A 5 1.20 81.53 3.50
N VAL A 6 2.12 81.02 2.73
CA VAL A 6 2.02 79.73 2.03
C VAL A 6 2.80 78.71 2.88
N LEU A 7 2.06 77.71 3.40
CA LEU A 7 2.71 76.51 4.01
C LEU A 7 3.00 75.49 2.89
N GLY A 8 4.27 75.14 2.76
CA GLY A 8 4.72 74.04 1.92
C GLY A 8 4.62 72.72 2.65
N LEU A 9 3.82 71.79 2.10
CA LEU A 9 3.78 70.38 2.55
C LEU A 9 4.82 69.57 1.81
N GLY A 10 5.86 69.14 2.54
CA GLY A 10 6.82 68.17 2.01
C GLY A 10 6.31 66.75 2.15
N LEU A 11 6.02 66.05 1.01
CA LEU A 11 5.76 64.62 0.96
C LEU A 11 7.09 63.86 1.02
N GLY A 12 7.36 63.23 2.13
CA GLY A 12 8.41 62.21 2.25
C GLY A 12 7.91 60.88 1.72
N ILE A 13 8.41 60.41 0.58
CA ILE A 13 8.18 59.08 0.05
C ILE A 13 9.15 58.11 0.77
N ALA A 14 8.65 57.32 1.71
CA ALA A 14 9.38 56.21 2.29
C ALA A 14 9.31 55.02 1.31
N ALA A 15 10.43 54.69 0.66
CA ALA A 15 10.54 53.51 -0.18
C ALA A 15 10.68 52.27 0.75
N LEU A 16 9.63 51.46 0.86
CA LEU A 16 9.68 50.15 1.45
C LEU A 16 10.35 49.19 0.45
N LEU A 17 11.60 48.87 0.70
CA LEU A 17 12.31 47.74 0.06
C LEU A 17 11.74 46.45 0.64
N ALA A 18 10.77 45.85 -0.05
CA ALA A 18 10.35 44.47 0.22
C ALA A 18 11.48 43.53 -0.26
N SER A 19 12.25 43.00 0.67
CA SER A 19 13.16 41.86 0.41
C SER A 19 12.32 40.64 0.13
N ALA A 20 12.04 40.37 -1.15
CA ALA A 20 11.53 39.08 -1.58
C ALA A 20 12.65 38.03 -1.34
N GLY A 21 12.54 37.29 -0.25
CA GLY A 21 13.35 36.12 -0.01
C GLY A 21 13.15 35.15 -1.15
N LEU A 22 14.16 34.96 -1.98
CA LEU A 22 14.23 33.86 -2.92
C LEU A 22 14.24 32.56 -2.10
N HIS A 23 13.08 31.98 -1.85
CA HIS A 23 13.01 30.59 -1.50
C HIS A 23 13.51 29.82 -2.72
N ALA A 24 14.70 29.24 -2.62
CA ALA A 24 15.18 28.28 -3.61
C ALA A 24 14.09 27.20 -3.71
N ALA A 25 13.51 27.05 -4.90
CA ALA A 25 12.55 25.98 -5.16
C ALA A 25 13.23 24.65 -4.79
N GLU A 26 12.59 23.85 -3.93
CA GLU A 26 13.11 22.53 -3.65
C GLU A 26 13.32 21.78 -4.96
N PRO A 27 14.44 21.06 -5.13
CA PRO A 27 14.71 20.34 -6.36
C PRO A 27 13.56 19.40 -6.64
N ALA A 28 13.04 19.43 -7.87
CA ALA A 28 11.94 18.58 -8.29
C ALA A 28 12.26 17.12 -7.95
N SER A 29 11.30 16.41 -7.34
CA SER A 29 11.46 14.99 -7.00
C SER A 29 11.82 14.20 -8.26
N TYR A 30 12.85 13.35 -8.17
CA TYR A 30 13.21 12.45 -9.26
C TYR A 30 12.19 11.32 -9.37
N PHE A 31 11.71 11.03 -10.58
CA PHE A 31 10.87 9.89 -10.88
C PHE A 31 11.58 8.99 -11.90
N PRO A 32 11.79 7.72 -11.56
CA PRO A 32 12.50 6.81 -12.45
C PRO A 32 11.68 6.50 -13.71
N PRO A 33 12.30 6.52 -14.91
CA PRO A 33 11.66 6.09 -16.13
C PRO A 33 11.30 4.61 -16.11
N PRO A 34 10.43 4.13 -17.04
CA PRO A 34 10.11 2.71 -17.16
C PRO A 34 11.38 1.86 -17.38
N GLY A 35 11.47 0.73 -16.65
CA GLY A 35 12.57 -0.22 -16.79
C GLY A 35 13.91 0.20 -16.18
N GLU A 36 14.06 1.47 -15.76
CA GLU A 36 15.30 2.01 -15.22
C GLU A 36 15.07 2.68 -13.87
N TRP A 37 16.06 2.65 -12.99
CA TRP A 37 16.04 3.42 -11.76
C TRP A 37 17.47 3.87 -11.41
N ALA A 38 17.69 5.18 -11.38
CA ALA A 38 19.01 5.73 -11.08
C ALA A 38 19.47 5.35 -9.67
N ARG A 39 20.75 5.00 -9.59
CA ARG A 39 21.46 4.70 -8.34
C ARG A 39 22.32 5.88 -7.96
N LYS A 40 22.48 6.12 -6.67
CA LYS A 40 23.48 7.06 -6.15
C LYS A 40 24.27 6.41 -5.03
N ALA A 41 25.53 6.77 -4.95
CA ALA A 41 26.33 6.41 -3.79
C ALA A 41 25.73 7.06 -2.53
N PRO A 42 25.67 6.37 -1.38
CA PRO A 42 25.06 6.90 -0.16
C PRO A 42 25.62 8.29 0.23
N ALA A 43 26.93 8.50 0.08
CA ALA A 43 27.59 9.75 0.40
C ALA A 43 27.10 10.95 -0.45
N GLU A 44 26.70 10.73 -1.70
CA GLU A 44 26.15 11.78 -2.58
C GLU A 44 24.81 12.33 -2.06
N LEU A 45 24.12 11.56 -1.25
CA LEU A 45 22.83 11.92 -0.67
C LEU A 45 22.91 12.25 0.84
N GLY A 46 24.13 12.36 1.38
CA GLY A 46 24.35 12.67 2.79
C GLY A 46 24.12 11.47 3.71
N MET A 47 24.35 10.25 3.23
CA MET A 47 24.30 9.05 4.06
C MET A 47 25.70 8.53 4.40
N ASP A 48 25.83 7.94 5.57
CA ASP A 48 27.00 7.16 5.97
C ASP A 48 27.00 5.80 5.27
N ALA A 49 27.94 5.61 4.33
CA ALA A 49 28.00 4.39 3.54
C ALA A 49 28.30 3.13 4.38
N ALA A 50 29.12 3.26 5.45
CA ALA A 50 29.44 2.14 6.32
C ALA A 50 28.24 1.74 7.19
N ALA A 51 27.51 2.72 7.73
CA ALA A 51 26.30 2.49 8.49
C ALA A 51 25.19 1.85 7.63
N LEU A 52 25.01 2.33 6.39
CA LEU A 52 24.06 1.71 5.45
C LEU A 52 24.48 0.29 5.09
N ALA A 53 25.76 0.03 4.84
CA ALA A 53 26.26 -1.31 4.57
C ALA A 53 25.99 -2.27 5.75
N ALA A 54 26.20 -1.80 6.99
CA ALA A 54 25.88 -2.56 8.19
C ALA A 54 24.36 -2.85 8.33
N ALA A 55 23.50 -1.89 7.95
CA ALA A 55 22.06 -2.09 7.90
C ALA A 55 21.68 -3.16 6.87
N VAL A 56 22.28 -3.14 5.68
CA VAL A 56 22.06 -4.15 4.64
C VAL A 56 22.55 -5.53 5.09
N GLN A 57 23.71 -5.61 5.74
CA GLN A 57 24.23 -6.86 6.30
C GLN A 57 23.28 -7.45 7.36
N TYR A 58 22.70 -6.60 8.21
CA TYR A 58 21.64 -7.03 9.13
C TYR A 58 20.48 -7.67 8.36
N ALA A 59 19.98 -7.01 7.30
CA ALA A 59 18.88 -7.54 6.53
C ALA A 59 19.20 -8.88 5.85
N GLN A 60 20.38 -9.01 5.26
CA GLN A 60 20.84 -10.24 4.62
C GLN A 60 21.01 -11.41 5.61
N GLY A 61 21.39 -11.13 6.85
CA GLY A 61 21.55 -12.12 7.90
C GLY A 61 20.23 -12.64 8.50
N HIS A 62 19.08 -12.09 8.12
CA HIS A 62 17.78 -12.43 8.70
C HIS A 62 16.80 -12.95 7.64
N GLU A 63 17.14 -14.06 7.00
CA GLU A 63 16.20 -14.77 6.12
C GLU A 63 15.11 -15.48 6.94
N THR A 64 13.89 -15.58 6.40
CA THR A 64 12.82 -16.37 7.00
C THR A 64 13.16 -17.86 6.98
N GLU A 65 12.69 -18.59 8.00
CA GLU A 65 12.82 -20.05 8.09
C GLU A 65 11.88 -20.80 7.11
N ARG A 66 10.97 -20.11 6.41
CA ARG A 66 10.08 -20.73 5.45
C ARG A 66 10.87 -21.42 4.32
N ALA A 67 10.40 -22.59 3.92
CA ALA A 67 11.00 -23.35 2.83
C ALA A 67 11.10 -22.52 1.53
N VAL A 68 12.22 -22.65 0.82
CA VAL A 68 12.43 -21.98 -0.49
C VAL A 68 11.60 -22.63 -1.58
N ASP A 69 11.39 -23.96 -1.49
CA ASP A 69 10.66 -24.77 -2.46
C ASP A 69 9.14 -24.81 -2.23
N PHE A 70 8.64 -23.98 -1.32
CA PHE A 70 7.24 -23.95 -0.95
C PHE A 70 6.61 -25.29 -0.55
N SER A 71 7.38 -26.24 -0.05
CA SER A 71 6.88 -27.53 0.43
C SER A 71 5.88 -27.42 1.59
N ASP A 72 5.91 -26.31 2.35
CA ASP A 72 5.04 -26.03 3.47
C ASP A 72 3.71 -25.34 3.10
N GLN A 73 3.46 -25.10 1.83
CA GLN A 73 2.35 -24.22 1.39
C GLN A 73 0.98 -24.71 1.83
N GLU A 74 0.71 -26.01 1.75
CA GLU A 74 -0.60 -26.53 2.17
C GLU A 74 -0.84 -26.37 3.67
N ALA A 75 0.20 -26.57 4.48
CA ALA A 75 0.14 -26.34 5.92
C ALA A 75 -0.06 -24.84 6.26
N THR A 76 0.60 -23.96 5.49
CA THR A 76 0.55 -22.51 5.73
C THR A 76 -0.69 -21.84 5.14
N PHE A 77 -1.15 -22.24 3.95
CA PHE A 77 -2.17 -21.52 3.19
C PHE A 77 -3.47 -22.28 3.00
N GLY A 78 -3.59 -23.50 3.53
CA GLY A 78 -4.74 -24.37 3.30
C GLY A 78 -4.75 -24.97 1.90
N SER A 79 -5.93 -25.43 1.44
CA SER A 79 -6.08 -26.01 0.10
C SER A 79 -5.75 -25.00 -1.00
N ARG A 80 -5.03 -25.46 -2.03
CA ARG A 80 -4.70 -24.62 -3.19
C ARG A 80 -5.90 -24.46 -4.10
N LEU A 81 -6.32 -23.21 -4.30
CA LEU A 81 -7.37 -22.84 -5.24
C LEU A 81 -6.85 -22.01 -6.42
N GLY A 82 -5.54 -21.92 -6.62
CA GLY A 82 -4.87 -21.18 -7.69
C GLY A 82 -3.50 -21.74 -8.03
N SER A 83 -2.86 -21.17 -9.04
CA SER A 83 -1.48 -21.49 -9.41
C SER A 83 -0.51 -20.81 -8.47
N MET A 84 0.53 -21.52 -8.06
CA MET A 84 1.63 -21.02 -7.24
C MET A 84 2.96 -21.33 -7.90
N PRO A 85 3.99 -20.49 -7.78
CA PRO A 85 5.33 -20.87 -8.19
C PRO A 85 5.83 -22.02 -7.30
N THR A 86 6.78 -22.80 -7.81
CA THR A 86 7.36 -23.93 -7.07
C THR A 86 8.36 -23.51 -6.01
N ARG A 87 8.84 -22.27 -6.07
CA ARG A 87 9.85 -21.72 -5.15
C ARG A 87 9.68 -20.22 -4.97
N ARG A 88 10.24 -19.70 -3.89
CA ARG A 88 10.44 -18.27 -3.62
C ARG A 88 11.91 -17.86 -3.82
N ALA A 89 12.15 -16.55 -3.93
CA ALA A 89 13.50 -16.02 -3.75
C ALA A 89 13.98 -16.22 -2.31
N ARG A 90 15.29 -16.13 -2.09
CA ARG A 90 15.84 -15.91 -0.75
C ARG A 90 15.58 -14.46 -0.32
N THR A 91 15.97 -14.12 0.93
CA THR A 91 15.83 -12.74 1.41
C THR A 91 16.47 -11.75 0.44
N ASN A 92 15.72 -10.71 0.10
CA ASN A 92 16.16 -9.70 -0.84
C ASN A 92 15.47 -8.36 -0.55
N GLY A 93 16.02 -7.28 -1.07
CA GLY A 93 15.42 -5.97 -0.84
C GLY A 93 16.13 -4.81 -1.52
N LEU A 94 15.46 -3.66 -1.40
CA LEU A 94 15.87 -2.37 -1.95
C LEU A 94 15.71 -1.28 -0.90
N VAL A 95 16.63 -0.32 -0.91
CA VAL A 95 16.50 0.94 -0.17
C VAL A 95 16.50 2.09 -1.18
N VAL A 96 15.41 2.85 -1.19
CA VAL A 96 15.23 4.04 -2.02
C VAL A 96 15.21 5.25 -1.10
N TYR A 97 16.15 6.19 -1.29
CA TYR A 97 16.26 7.41 -0.52
C TYR A 97 16.29 8.62 -1.45
N LYS A 98 15.46 9.62 -1.18
CA LYS A 98 15.29 10.82 -2.03
C LYS A 98 15.06 10.48 -3.51
N GLY A 99 14.34 9.39 -3.76
CA GLY A 99 14.00 8.91 -5.10
C GLY A 99 15.07 8.05 -5.78
N TYR A 100 16.26 7.87 -5.21
CA TYR A 100 17.35 7.07 -5.78
C TYR A 100 17.55 5.76 -5.04
N VAL A 101 17.91 4.71 -5.77
CA VAL A 101 18.33 3.44 -5.16
C VAL A 101 19.72 3.63 -4.55
N VAL A 102 19.82 3.47 -3.23
CA VAL A 102 21.06 3.60 -2.47
C VAL A 102 21.61 2.26 -1.98
N ALA A 103 20.76 1.23 -1.93
CA ALA A 103 21.18 -0.14 -1.63
C ALA A 103 20.25 -1.16 -2.28
N GLU A 104 20.80 -2.32 -2.61
CA GLU A 104 20.11 -3.50 -3.13
C GLU A 104 20.83 -4.74 -2.64
N PHE A 105 20.09 -5.80 -2.35
CA PHE A 105 20.65 -7.10 -1.98
C PHE A 105 19.73 -8.26 -2.36
N GLY A 106 20.33 -9.41 -2.60
CA GLY A 106 19.63 -10.63 -3.02
C GLY A 106 19.08 -10.56 -4.45
N ASP A 107 18.21 -11.51 -4.82
CA ASP A 107 17.56 -11.54 -6.14
C ASP A 107 16.27 -10.72 -6.14
N THR A 108 16.42 -9.42 -6.36
CA THR A 108 15.33 -8.45 -6.37
C THR A 108 14.45 -8.50 -7.61
N SER A 109 14.92 -9.20 -8.66
CA SER A 109 14.20 -9.39 -9.92
C SER A 109 13.25 -10.59 -9.90
N PHE A 110 13.38 -11.47 -8.91
CA PHE A 110 12.58 -12.68 -8.82
C PHE A 110 11.10 -12.34 -8.55
N VAL A 111 10.21 -12.94 -9.35
CA VAL A 111 8.76 -12.74 -9.27
C VAL A 111 8.13 -13.85 -8.44
N ASP A 112 7.68 -13.53 -7.25
CA ASP A 112 7.05 -14.46 -6.34
C ASP A 112 5.94 -13.81 -5.47
N PRO A 113 5.18 -14.60 -4.70
CA PRO A 113 4.04 -14.07 -3.94
C PRO A 113 4.44 -12.98 -2.94
N THR A 114 3.64 -11.92 -2.89
CA THR A 114 3.77 -10.85 -1.89
C THR A 114 2.70 -10.91 -0.80
N TYR A 115 1.78 -11.86 -0.89
CA TYR A 115 0.69 -12.08 0.07
C TYR A 115 -0.15 -10.84 0.33
N SER A 116 -0.34 -10.47 1.59
CA SER A 116 -1.23 -9.39 2.00
C SER A 116 -0.76 -7.98 1.62
N VAL A 117 0.44 -7.81 1.07
CA VAL A 117 0.83 -6.55 0.40
C VAL A 117 -0.16 -6.20 -0.72
N ALA A 118 -0.77 -7.20 -1.36
CA ALA A 118 -1.82 -7.03 -2.36
C ALA A 118 -3.03 -6.22 -1.86
N LYS A 119 -3.29 -6.19 -0.54
CA LYS A 119 -4.38 -5.38 0.03
C LYS A 119 -4.14 -3.88 -0.17
N SER A 120 -2.90 -3.42 0.02
CA SER A 120 -2.54 -2.02 -0.25
C SER A 120 -2.66 -1.67 -1.75
N MET A 121 -2.45 -2.66 -2.63
CA MET A 121 -2.69 -2.51 -4.07
C MET A 121 -4.20 -2.39 -4.38
N LEU A 122 -5.06 -3.17 -3.69
CA LEU A 122 -6.52 -3.01 -3.77
C LEU A 122 -6.97 -1.63 -3.28
N SER A 123 -6.37 -1.10 -2.21
CA SER A 123 -6.61 0.27 -1.76
C SER A 123 -6.30 1.29 -2.87
N THR A 124 -5.21 1.09 -3.59
CA THR A 124 -4.83 1.96 -4.71
C THR A 124 -5.86 1.91 -5.84
N VAL A 125 -6.35 0.71 -6.18
CA VAL A 125 -7.43 0.54 -7.18
C VAL A 125 -8.73 1.23 -6.72
N ALA A 126 -9.06 1.18 -5.44
CA ALA A 126 -10.20 1.93 -4.89
C ALA A 126 -9.99 3.45 -5.01
N GLY A 127 -8.78 3.94 -4.75
CA GLY A 127 -8.42 5.35 -4.98
C GLY A 127 -8.57 5.76 -6.46
N VAL A 128 -8.22 4.88 -7.39
CA VAL A 128 -8.49 5.07 -8.84
C VAL A 128 -9.99 5.12 -9.10
N ALA A 129 -10.78 4.24 -8.47
CA ALA A 129 -12.24 4.25 -8.62
C ALA A 129 -12.88 5.56 -8.12
N VAL A 130 -12.33 6.13 -7.04
CA VAL A 130 -12.73 7.47 -6.54
C VAL A 130 -12.35 8.56 -7.56
N ARG A 131 -11.12 8.55 -8.09
CA ARG A 131 -10.66 9.51 -9.10
C ARG A 131 -11.54 9.49 -10.35
N GLU A 132 -11.97 8.32 -10.77
CA GLU A 132 -12.80 8.14 -11.96
C GLU A 132 -14.31 8.32 -11.69
N GLY A 133 -14.71 8.65 -10.45
CA GLY A 133 -16.12 8.82 -10.08
C GLY A 133 -16.94 7.52 -10.08
N ARG A 134 -16.29 6.35 -10.19
CA ARG A 134 -16.94 5.03 -10.09
C ARG A 134 -17.40 4.74 -8.67
N ILE A 135 -16.69 5.28 -7.69
CA ILE A 135 -17.11 5.41 -6.30
C ILE A 135 -17.29 6.90 -6.05
N GLY A 136 -18.51 7.33 -5.67
CA GLY A 136 -18.81 8.74 -5.44
C GLY A 136 -18.27 9.21 -4.09
N LYS A 137 -18.76 8.60 -3.01
CA LYS A 137 -18.29 8.86 -1.65
C LYS A 137 -17.93 7.54 -0.98
N LEU A 138 -16.86 7.51 -0.22
CA LEU A 138 -16.46 6.30 0.50
C LEU A 138 -17.48 5.87 1.55
N ASP A 139 -18.29 6.80 2.06
CA ASP A 139 -19.35 6.52 3.03
C ASP A 139 -20.69 6.15 2.38
N GLU A 140 -20.79 6.07 1.05
CA GLU A 140 -21.98 5.51 0.42
C GLU A 140 -21.97 3.98 0.52
N ALA A 141 -23.16 3.39 0.66
CA ALA A 141 -23.32 1.95 0.67
C ALA A 141 -22.87 1.33 -0.67
N VAL A 142 -22.09 0.25 -0.60
CA VAL A 142 -21.62 -0.50 -1.79
C VAL A 142 -22.79 -0.98 -2.63
N ALA A 143 -23.90 -1.35 -1.99
CA ALA A 143 -25.15 -1.79 -2.65
C ALA A 143 -25.70 -0.78 -3.67
N LYS A 144 -25.36 0.50 -3.58
CA LYS A 144 -25.79 1.52 -4.57
C LYS A 144 -25.11 1.35 -5.93
N ARG A 145 -23.96 0.70 -5.97
CA ARG A 145 -23.14 0.52 -7.17
C ARG A 145 -22.99 -0.94 -7.59
N VAL A 146 -23.16 -1.87 -6.65
CA VAL A 146 -22.93 -3.30 -6.85
C VAL A 146 -24.21 -4.06 -6.57
N ASN A 147 -24.80 -4.60 -7.62
CA ASN A 147 -26.04 -5.37 -7.56
C ASN A 147 -25.79 -6.82 -8.04
N ASP A 148 -25.01 -7.57 -7.26
CA ASP A 148 -24.66 -8.96 -7.56
C ASP A 148 -25.11 -9.94 -6.45
N GLY A 149 -26.08 -9.51 -5.61
CA GLY A 149 -26.60 -10.28 -4.50
C GLY A 149 -25.74 -10.23 -3.22
N GLY A 150 -24.48 -9.85 -3.29
CA GLY A 150 -23.56 -9.86 -2.14
C GLY A 150 -23.89 -8.84 -1.05
N TYR A 151 -24.74 -7.86 -1.35
CA TYR A 151 -25.20 -6.82 -0.42
C TYR A 151 -26.72 -6.78 -0.27
N ALA A 152 -27.41 -7.87 -0.60
CA ALA A 152 -28.88 -7.92 -0.55
C ALA A 152 -29.46 -8.13 0.86
N SER A 153 -28.68 -8.71 1.79
CA SER A 153 -29.16 -8.97 3.15
C SER A 153 -29.24 -7.68 3.98
N PRO A 154 -30.10 -7.61 5.01
CA PRO A 154 -30.14 -6.46 5.94
C PRO A 154 -28.80 -6.17 6.61
N GLN A 155 -27.99 -7.20 6.88
CA GLN A 155 -26.65 -7.06 7.43
C GLN A 155 -25.69 -6.38 6.45
N ASN A 156 -25.73 -6.78 5.16
CA ASN A 156 -24.74 -6.34 4.18
C ASN A 156 -25.15 -5.04 3.45
N ALA A 157 -26.45 -4.76 3.35
CA ALA A 157 -26.95 -3.61 2.59
C ALA A 157 -26.37 -2.25 3.00
N PRO A 158 -26.13 -1.96 4.29
CA PRO A 158 -25.57 -0.68 4.73
C PRO A 158 -24.06 -0.59 4.62
N ILE A 159 -23.33 -1.66 4.28
CA ILE A 159 -21.87 -1.67 4.21
C ILE A 159 -21.38 -0.62 3.22
N THR A 160 -20.42 0.21 3.68
CA THR A 160 -19.80 1.26 2.88
C THR A 160 -18.44 0.83 2.30
N TRP A 161 -17.97 1.55 1.30
CA TRP A 161 -16.63 1.37 0.74
C TRP A 161 -15.55 1.61 1.80
N ARG A 162 -15.72 2.62 2.65
CA ARG A 162 -14.80 2.94 3.76
C ARG A 162 -14.67 1.76 4.72
N GLN A 163 -15.77 1.14 5.10
CA GLN A 163 -15.76 0.01 6.03
C GLN A 163 -15.03 -1.22 5.46
N HIS A 164 -15.09 -1.46 4.15
CA HIS A 164 -14.23 -2.47 3.52
C HIS A 164 -12.75 -2.10 3.60
N LEU A 165 -12.41 -0.86 3.25
CA LEU A 165 -11.03 -0.37 3.28
C LEU A 165 -10.41 -0.40 4.68
N GLN A 166 -11.21 -0.14 5.71
CA GLN A 166 -10.79 -0.19 7.11
C GLN A 166 -10.87 -1.59 7.74
N GLN A 167 -11.35 -2.61 6.99
CA GLN A 167 -11.63 -3.94 7.52
C GLN A 167 -12.66 -3.95 8.67
N GLU A 168 -13.64 -3.08 8.57
CA GLU A 168 -14.75 -2.93 9.51
C GLU A 168 -16.11 -3.27 8.88
N SER A 169 -16.10 -3.92 7.70
CA SER A 169 -17.33 -4.14 6.94
C SER A 169 -18.33 -5.09 7.62
N GLU A 170 -17.87 -5.99 8.48
CA GLU A 170 -18.72 -7.03 9.08
C GLU A 170 -19.56 -7.80 8.03
N TRP A 171 -19.09 -7.84 6.76
CA TRP A 171 -19.76 -8.54 5.69
C TRP A 171 -19.95 -10.01 6.03
N GLN A 172 -21.17 -10.52 5.83
CA GLN A 172 -21.53 -11.90 6.05
C GLN A 172 -21.85 -12.60 4.72
N GLY A 173 -21.42 -13.84 4.65
CA GLY A 173 -21.68 -14.69 3.50
C GLY A 173 -20.53 -15.64 3.22
N SER A 174 -20.67 -16.37 2.13
CA SER A 174 -19.65 -17.26 1.60
C SER A 174 -19.24 -16.78 0.20
N LEU A 175 -17.95 -16.78 -0.06
CA LEU A 175 -17.40 -16.41 -1.36
C LEU A 175 -16.41 -17.48 -1.81
N TRP A 176 -16.65 -18.09 -2.96
CA TRP A 176 -15.84 -19.19 -3.53
C TRP A 176 -15.56 -20.33 -2.54
N GLY A 177 -16.61 -20.76 -1.81
CA GLY A 177 -16.51 -21.82 -0.81
C GLY A 177 -15.82 -21.42 0.50
N LYS A 178 -15.54 -20.12 0.72
CA LYS A 178 -14.96 -19.59 1.96
C LYS A 178 -15.98 -18.74 2.69
N ASN A 179 -16.24 -19.07 3.96
CA ASN A 179 -17.13 -18.32 4.83
C ASN A 179 -16.43 -17.07 5.36
N ALA A 180 -17.13 -15.94 5.42
CA ALA A 180 -16.64 -14.69 6.02
C ALA A 180 -16.33 -14.82 7.52
N ASP A 181 -16.93 -15.77 8.24
CA ASP A 181 -16.62 -16.07 9.64
C ASP A 181 -15.27 -16.80 9.80
N PHE A 182 -14.68 -17.25 8.68
CA PHE A 182 -13.37 -17.84 8.66
C PHE A 182 -12.32 -16.73 8.80
N VAL A 183 -12.08 -16.33 10.03
CA VAL A 183 -10.89 -15.61 10.41
C VAL A 183 -9.81 -16.65 10.57
N GLY A 184 -8.80 -16.63 9.71
CA GLY A 184 -7.77 -17.65 9.70
C GLY A 184 -7.10 -17.84 11.05
N LYS A 185 -7.61 -18.77 11.85
CA LYS A 185 -7.01 -19.24 13.09
C LYS A 185 -5.54 -19.60 12.88
N GLU A 186 -5.25 -20.16 11.73
CA GLU A 186 -3.96 -20.67 11.34
C GLU A 186 -3.01 -19.58 10.80
N GLN A 187 -3.53 -18.40 10.51
CA GLN A 187 -2.78 -17.36 9.83
C GLN A 187 -1.70 -16.71 10.73
N PHE A 188 -1.89 -16.74 12.06
CA PHE A 188 -1.01 -16.03 12.99
C PHE A 188 -0.63 -16.83 14.24
N GLY A 189 -0.80 -18.16 14.25
CA GLY A 189 -0.47 -18.97 15.43
C GLY A 189 -1.33 -18.66 16.67
N ALA A 190 -2.36 -17.85 16.53
CA ALA A 190 -3.32 -17.61 17.60
C ALA A 190 -4.28 -18.80 17.65
N GLY A 191 -4.37 -19.46 18.81
CA GLY A 191 -5.27 -20.57 19.08
C GLY A 191 -6.71 -20.33 18.65
N GLU A 192 -7.59 -21.29 18.86
CA GLU A 192 -8.99 -21.23 18.43
C GLU A 192 -9.67 -19.90 18.76
N ARG A 193 -9.86 -19.02 17.78
CA ARG A 193 -10.80 -17.91 17.96
C ARG A 193 -12.20 -18.48 18.05
N LYS A 194 -12.88 -18.20 19.15
CA LYS A 194 -14.31 -18.50 19.25
C LYS A 194 -15.07 -17.74 18.16
N PRO A 195 -16.02 -18.39 17.46
CA PRO A 195 -16.88 -17.68 16.54
C PRO A 195 -17.51 -16.47 17.24
N ARG A 196 -17.37 -15.30 16.66
CA ARG A 196 -18.00 -14.06 17.14
C ARG A 196 -19.27 -13.81 16.33
N THR A 197 -20.34 -13.41 16.98
CA THR A 197 -21.49 -12.88 16.26
C THR A 197 -21.09 -11.53 15.64
N PRO A 198 -21.17 -11.37 14.32
CA PRO A 198 -20.88 -10.10 13.67
C PRO A 198 -21.77 -8.98 14.21
N GLY A 199 -21.15 -7.82 14.42
CA GLY A 199 -21.86 -6.59 14.79
C GLY A 199 -22.42 -5.83 13.59
N ALA A 200 -22.90 -4.63 13.82
CA ALA A 200 -23.27 -3.73 12.73
C ALA A 200 -22.01 -3.35 11.90
N PRO A 201 -22.12 -3.14 10.59
CA PRO A 201 -21.02 -2.63 9.78
C PRO A 201 -20.44 -1.33 10.38
N GLY A 202 -19.11 -1.28 10.49
CA GLY A 202 -18.38 -0.16 11.10
C GLY A 202 -18.22 -0.23 12.61
N SER A 203 -18.68 -1.30 13.29
CA SER A 203 -18.61 -1.40 14.75
C SER A 203 -17.39 -2.18 15.28
N TYR A 204 -16.63 -2.84 14.40
CA TYR A 204 -15.54 -3.70 14.82
C TYR A 204 -14.49 -3.86 13.72
N TYR A 205 -13.23 -3.72 14.09
CA TYR A 205 -12.10 -4.04 13.21
C TYR A 205 -11.80 -5.54 13.26
N GLU A 206 -11.81 -6.17 12.08
CA GLU A 206 -11.40 -7.56 11.94
C GLU A 206 -10.65 -7.77 10.62
N TYR A 207 -9.36 -8.09 10.74
CA TYR A 207 -8.55 -8.44 9.58
C TYR A 207 -9.06 -9.75 8.96
N ASN A 208 -9.67 -9.69 7.77
CA ASN A 208 -10.43 -10.79 7.19
C ASN A 208 -10.22 -10.89 5.67
N ASP A 209 -9.62 -11.98 5.22
CA ASP A 209 -9.31 -12.18 3.81
C ASP A 209 -10.56 -12.36 2.94
N VAL A 210 -11.61 -13.04 3.44
CA VAL A 210 -12.83 -13.26 2.66
C VAL A 210 -13.58 -11.95 2.41
N ARG A 211 -13.66 -11.08 3.42
CA ARG A 211 -14.25 -9.74 3.28
C ARG A 211 -13.48 -8.86 2.30
N ILE A 212 -12.16 -8.99 2.26
CA ILE A 212 -11.33 -8.28 1.27
C ILE A 212 -11.47 -8.89 -0.13
N ASN A 213 -11.65 -10.20 -0.26
CA ASN A 213 -11.98 -10.82 -1.54
C ASN A 213 -13.35 -10.33 -2.06
N ARG A 214 -14.33 -10.15 -1.17
CA ARG A 214 -15.62 -9.53 -1.50
C ARG A 214 -15.45 -8.08 -1.97
N PHE A 215 -14.58 -7.33 -1.33
CA PHE A 215 -14.23 -5.97 -1.73
C PHE A 215 -13.57 -5.93 -3.13
N ALA A 216 -12.63 -6.84 -3.41
CA ALA A 216 -12.00 -6.95 -4.73
C ALA A 216 -13.03 -7.26 -5.84
N LEU A 217 -13.98 -8.16 -5.56
CA LEU A 217 -15.10 -8.42 -6.48
C LEU A 217 -15.99 -7.18 -6.68
N SER A 218 -16.22 -6.40 -5.63
CA SER A 218 -16.99 -5.16 -5.74
C SER A 218 -16.28 -4.13 -6.61
N LEU A 219 -14.96 -4.01 -6.53
CA LEU A 219 -14.17 -3.17 -7.42
C LEU A 219 -14.27 -3.65 -8.88
N LEU A 220 -14.16 -4.96 -9.13
CA LEU A 220 -14.38 -5.53 -10.47
C LEU A 220 -15.76 -5.12 -11.04
N ARG A 221 -16.82 -5.17 -10.22
CA ARG A 221 -18.18 -4.81 -10.63
C ARG A 221 -18.31 -3.33 -11.02
N VAL A 222 -17.74 -2.41 -10.22
CA VAL A 222 -17.84 -0.98 -10.53
C VAL A 222 -16.97 -0.55 -11.70
N PHE A 223 -15.85 -1.22 -11.94
CA PHE A 223 -15.05 -0.98 -13.14
C PHE A 223 -15.63 -1.63 -14.39
N GLY A 224 -16.42 -2.70 -14.24
CA GLY A 224 -16.86 -3.50 -15.39
C GLY A 224 -15.70 -4.18 -16.11
N LYS A 225 -14.59 -4.48 -15.38
CA LYS A 225 -13.34 -5.01 -15.91
C LYS A 225 -12.55 -5.70 -14.79
N PRO A 226 -11.73 -6.73 -15.08
CA PRO A 226 -10.86 -7.35 -14.09
C PRO A 226 -9.93 -6.36 -13.37
N VAL A 227 -9.82 -6.48 -12.06
CA VAL A 227 -8.97 -5.61 -11.24
C VAL A 227 -7.50 -5.58 -11.72
N PRO A 228 -6.88 -6.71 -12.16
CA PRO A 228 -5.52 -6.67 -12.70
C PRO A 228 -5.35 -5.76 -13.92
N GLU A 229 -6.34 -5.71 -14.82
CA GLU A 229 -6.31 -4.84 -16.00
C GLU A 229 -6.37 -3.37 -15.60
N VAL A 230 -7.26 -3.03 -14.65
CA VAL A 230 -7.33 -1.67 -14.10
C VAL A 230 -6.01 -1.28 -13.43
N PHE A 231 -5.44 -2.19 -12.63
CA PHE A 231 -4.18 -1.96 -11.93
C PHE A 231 -3.02 -1.77 -12.91
N GLN A 232 -2.96 -2.57 -13.99
CA GLN A 232 -1.99 -2.40 -15.06
C GLN A 232 -2.06 -0.99 -15.68
N GLU A 233 -3.23 -0.64 -16.23
CA GLU A 233 -3.40 0.58 -17.02
C GLU A 233 -3.30 1.86 -16.20
N GLN A 234 -3.86 1.83 -14.98
CA GLN A 234 -4.05 3.04 -14.17
C GLN A 234 -2.93 3.27 -13.14
N VAL A 235 -2.15 2.22 -12.83
CA VAL A 235 -1.11 2.27 -11.82
C VAL A 235 0.23 1.80 -12.36
N MET A 236 0.37 0.54 -12.74
CA MET A 236 1.66 -0.07 -13.03
C MET A 236 2.34 0.53 -14.26
N ASP A 237 1.59 0.77 -15.34
CA ASP A 237 2.11 1.46 -16.54
C ASP A 237 2.53 2.89 -16.22
N VAL A 238 1.77 3.58 -15.35
CA VAL A 238 2.05 4.98 -14.99
C VAL A 238 3.34 5.10 -14.19
N ILE A 239 3.57 4.17 -13.25
CA ILE A 239 4.79 4.15 -12.43
C ILE A 239 5.98 3.50 -13.15
N GLY A 240 5.81 3.06 -14.38
CA GLY A 240 6.85 2.42 -15.17
C GLY A 240 7.30 1.06 -14.62
N ALA A 241 6.38 0.30 -14.03
CA ALA A 241 6.65 -1.04 -13.54
C ALA A 241 6.89 -2.03 -14.69
N SER A 242 7.47 -3.17 -14.36
CA SER A 242 7.69 -4.24 -15.34
C SER A 242 6.37 -4.93 -15.73
N ASN A 243 6.41 -5.72 -16.81
CA ASN A 243 5.29 -6.57 -17.23
C ASN A 243 5.39 -7.99 -16.68
N THR A 244 6.23 -8.22 -15.65
CA THR A 244 6.49 -9.56 -15.12
C THR A 244 5.56 -9.94 -13.97
N TRP A 245 4.94 -8.97 -13.29
CA TRP A 245 4.01 -9.22 -12.19
C TRP A 245 2.73 -9.91 -12.68
N LYS A 246 2.06 -10.62 -11.77
CA LYS A 246 0.80 -11.32 -12.03
C LYS A 246 -0.11 -11.21 -10.82
N TRP A 247 -1.38 -10.92 -11.04
CA TRP A 247 -2.38 -11.03 -9.98
C TRP A 247 -3.26 -12.25 -10.26
N VAL A 248 -3.00 -13.33 -9.53
CA VAL A 248 -3.52 -14.66 -9.81
C VAL A 248 -4.85 -14.88 -9.07
N PRO A 249 -5.93 -15.29 -9.76
CA PRO A 249 -7.18 -15.68 -9.12
C PRO A 249 -7.08 -17.05 -8.45
N TYR A 250 -8.07 -17.40 -7.62
CA TYR A 250 -8.30 -18.80 -7.27
C TYR A 250 -8.83 -19.58 -8.47
N ASN A 251 -8.68 -20.89 -8.48
CA ASN A 251 -9.21 -21.74 -9.55
C ASN A 251 -10.73 -21.62 -9.70
N ASN A 252 -11.45 -21.25 -8.63
CA ASN A 252 -12.91 -21.10 -8.59
C ASN A 252 -13.37 -19.63 -8.43
N SER A 253 -12.49 -18.65 -8.56
CA SER A 253 -12.83 -17.22 -8.41
C SER A 253 -13.03 -16.53 -9.77
N TYR A 254 -13.84 -17.14 -10.62
CA TYR A 254 -14.28 -16.54 -11.89
C TYR A 254 -15.72 -16.10 -11.77
N VAL A 255 -16.05 -14.98 -12.39
CA VAL A 255 -17.39 -14.41 -12.38
C VAL A 255 -17.80 -14.00 -13.78
N GLU A 256 -19.08 -14.07 -14.06
CA GLU A 256 -19.60 -13.57 -15.32
C GLU A 256 -19.58 -12.04 -15.35
N LEU A 257 -19.07 -11.51 -16.45
CA LEU A 257 -19.06 -10.08 -16.77
C LEU A 257 -19.29 -9.92 -18.27
N ASN A 258 -20.42 -9.32 -18.64
CA ASN A 258 -20.80 -9.09 -20.05
C ASN A 258 -20.75 -10.38 -20.91
N GLY A 259 -21.27 -11.48 -20.38
CA GLY A 259 -21.31 -12.77 -21.06
C GLY A 259 -19.99 -13.55 -21.10
N LYS A 260 -18.95 -13.09 -20.39
CA LYS A 260 -17.64 -13.75 -20.31
C LYS A 260 -17.29 -14.09 -18.89
N GLN A 261 -16.62 -15.22 -18.69
CA GLN A 261 -16.00 -15.57 -17.41
C GLN A 261 -14.69 -14.81 -17.26
N VAL A 262 -14.61 -13.97 -16.23
CA VAL A 262 -13.42 -13.16 -15.92
C VAL A 262 -12.90 -13.47 -14.53
N PRO A 263 -11.57 -13.36 -14.29
CA PRO A 263 -11.00 -13.63 -13.00
C PRO A 263 -11.33 -12.53 -11.99
N SER A 264 -11.73 -12.92 -10.78
CA SER A 264 -11.75 -12.05 -9.62
C SER A 264 -10.58 -12.40 -8.71
N VAL A 265 -9.75 -11.41 -8.39
CA VAL A 265 -8.52 -11.63 -7.62
C VAL A 265 -8.75 -11.47 -6.12
N SER A 266 -7.82 -11.99 -5.33
CA SER A 266 -7.82 -11.90 -3.87
C SER A 266 -6.91 -10.79 -3.37
N GLY A 267 -7.18 -10.32 -2.14
CA GLY A 267 -6.32 -9.39 -1.41
C GLY A 267 -5.17 -10.08 -0.67
N GLY A 268 -4.90 -11.34 -0.94
CA GLY A 268 -3.81 -12.10 -0.32
C GLY A 268 -3.52 -13.38 -1.08
N THR A 269 -2.59 -14.20 -0.58
CA THR A 269 -2.16 -15.42 -1.26
C THR A 269 -2.68 -16.69 -0.60
N ARG A 270 -3.55 -16.55 0.40
CA ARG A 270 -4.18 -17.71 1.01
C ARG A 270 -4.94 -18.49 -0.07
N TRP A 271 -4.92 -19.79 0.01
CA TRP A 271 -5.52 -20.70 -0.99
C TRP A 271 -4.96 -20.59 -2.41
N GLY A 272 -3.77 -20.02 -2.57
CA GLY A 272 -3.01 -20.06 -3.82
C GLY A 272 -3.23 -18.92 -4.80
N GLY A 273 -4.12 -17.96 -4.51
CA GLY A 273 -4.27 -16.74 -5.31
C GLY A 273 -3.34 -15.61 -4.84
N GLY A 274 -3.42 -14.45 -5.46
CA GLY A 274 -2.76 -13.23 -5.01
C GLY A 274 -1.75 -12.63 -5.97
N MET A 275 -1.06 -11.60 -5.51
CA MET A 275 -0.08 -10.84 -6.30
C MET A 275 1.30 -11.49 -6.25
N TRP A 276 1.86 -11.74 -7.42
CA TRP A 276 3.26 -12.11 -7.62
C TRP A 276 3.98 -10.98 -8.31
N ILE A 277 5.07 -10.52 -7.69
CA ILE A 277 5.72 -9.29 -8.09
C ILE A 277 7.19 -9.32 -7.64
N ASN A 278 8.05 -8.61 -8.35
CA ASN A 278 9.45 -8.43 -7.97
C ASN A 278 9.63 -7.25 -7.01
N SER A 279 10.81 -7.13 -6.40
CA SER A 279 11.08 -6.07 -5.42
C SER A 279 11.18 -4.67 -6.04
N TRP A 280 11.57 -4.55 -7.31
CA TRP A 280 11.63 -3.28 -8.02
C TRP A 280 10.25 -2.67 -8.22
N ASP A 281 9.29 -3.47 -8.65
CA ASP A 281 7.91 -3.02 -8.83
C ASP A 281 7.24 -2.71 -7.49
N MET A 282 7.57 -3.46 -6.43
CA MET A 282 7.14 -3.14 -5.06
C MET A 282 7.71 -1.79 -4.60
N ALA A 283 8.97 -1.50 -4.92
CA ALA A 283 9.59 -0.23 -4.57
C ALA A 283 8.96 0.95 -5.34
N ARG A 284 8.65 0.79 -6.65
CA ARG A 284 7.90 1.80 -7.42
C ARG A 284 6.52 2.07 -6.83
N PHE A 285 5.83 1.02 -6.44
CA PHE A 285 4.54 1.13 -5.77
C PHE A 285 4.66 1.86 -4.41
N GLY A 286 5.65 1.53 -3.59
CA GLY A 286 5.94 2.24 -2.35
C GLY A 286 6.28 3.72 -2.58
N TYR A 287 7.05 4.00 -3.63
CA TYR A 287 7.43 5.36 -4.00
C TYR A 287 6.23 6.21 -4.48
N LEU A 288 5.28 5.63 -5.20
CA LEU A 288 4.00 6.28 -5.52
C LEU A 288 3.31 6.79 -4.24
N TRP A 289 3.23 5.95 -3.21
CA TRP A 289 2.60 6.31 -1.94
C TRP A 289 3.43 7.32 -1.14
N LEU A 290 4.75 7.22 -1.18
CA LEU A 290 5.65 8.24 -0.62
C LEU A 290 5.41 9.62 -1.26
N ARG A 291 5.08 9.65 -2.53
CA ARG A 291 4.77 10.88 -3.30
C ARG A 291 3.28 11.26 -3.25
N GLY A 292 2.54 10.84 -2.23
CA GLY A 292 1.14 11.24 -2.04
C GLY A 292 0.20 10.78 -3.14
N GLY A 293 0.49 9.65 -3.79
CA GLY A 293 -0.29 9.11 -4.90
C GLY A 293 -0.04 9.79 -6.24
N ALA A 294 1.00 10.62 -6.35
CA ALA A 294 1.39 11.28 -7.60
C ALA A 294 2.64 10.61 -8.22
N TRP A 295 2.73 10.62 -9.53
CA TRP A 295 3.87 10.16 -10.29
C TRP A 295 4.16 11.08 -11.45
N ASN A 296 5.31 11.73 -11.45
CA ASN A 296 5.79 12.63 -12.52
C ASN A 296 4.70 13.58 -13.04
N GLY A 297 4.05 14.32 -12.14
CA GLY A 297 3.00 15.29 -12.47
C GLY A 297 1.59 14.70 -12.67
N ARG A 298 1.43 13.36 -12.70
CA ARG A 298 0.13 12.69 -12.79
C ARG A 298 -0.35 12.24 -11.42
N GLN A 299 -1.52 12.69 -10.98
CA GLN A 299 -2.17 12.20 -9.78
C GLN A 299 -2.85 10.85 -10.07
N VAL A 300 -2.24 9.76 -9.63
CA VAL A 300 -2.74 8.38 -9.79
C VAL A 300 -3.84 8.10 -8.79
N VAL A 301 -3.59 8.43 -7.53
CA VAL A 301 -4.53 8.30 -6.41
C VAL A 301 -4.79 9.69 -5.84
N PRO A 302 -6.04 10.14 -5.66
CA PRO A 302 -6.32 11.48 -5.15
C PRO A 302 -5.61 11.75 -3.80
N SER A 303 -5.01 12.92 -3.66
CA SER A 303 -4.27 13.28 -2.42
C SER A 303 -5.14 13.24 -1.18
N GLY A 304 -6.43 13.65 -1.29
CA GLY A 304 -7.40 13.51 -0.21
C GLY A 304 -7.64 12.06 0.20
N TYR A 305 -7.73 11.14 -0.77
CA TYR A 305 -7.83 9.71 -0.50
C TYR A 305 -6.58 9.18 0.21
N VAL A 306 -5.39 9.57 -0.24
CA VAL A 306 -4.13 9.14 0.41
C VAL A 306 -4.09 9.61 1.86
N LYS A 307 -4.48 10.86 2.13
CA LYS A 307 -4.56 11.38 3.50
C LYS A 307 -5.50 10.57 4.38
N GLU A 308 -6.69 10.24 3.89
CA GLU A 308 -7.64 9.41 4.60
C GLU A 308 -7.13 7.97 4.77
N ALA A 309 -6.49 7.41 3.74
CA ALA A 309 -5.92 6.06 3.77
C ALA A 309 -4.83 5.88 4.84
N LEU A 310 -4.12 6.95 5.17
CA LEU A 310 -3.08 6.98 6.20
C LEU A 310 -3.58 7.54 7.54
N THR A 311 -4.91 7.62 7.72
CA THR A 311 -5.55 8.00 8.98
C THR A 311 -6.16 6.74 9.61
N PRO A 312 -5.86 6.43 10.89
CA PRO A 312 -6.41 5.24 11.55
C PRO A 312 -7.93 5.33 11.70
N SER A 313 -8.58 4.17 11.66
CA SER A 313 -10.00 4.06 12.00
C SER A 313 -10.23 4.09 13.51
N ALA A 314 -11.48 4.24 13.93
CA ALA A 314 -11.85 4.24 15.34
C ALA A 314 -11.57 2.87 16.01
N HIS A 315 -11.74 1.77 15.28
CA HIS A 315 -11.62 0.42 15.81
C HIS A 315 -10.30 -0.28 15.43
N GLY A 316 -9.58 0.25 14.44
CA GLY A 316 -8.26 -0.21 13.99
C GLY A 316 -7.19 0.89 14.14
N PRO A 317 -6.71 1.16 15.39
CA PRO A 317 -5.84 2.32 15.66
C PRO A 317 -4.47 2.27 14.97
N ASP A 318 -4.08 1.10 14.45
CA ASP A 318 -2.82 0.89 13.74
C ASP A 318 -3.07 0.51 12.26
N TYR A 319 -4.30 0.80 11.74
CA TYR A 319 -4.70 0.40 10.39
C TYR A 319 -5.52 1.51 9.70
N GLY A 320 -5.18 1.79 8.45
CA GLY A 320 -5.91 2.74 7.59
C GLY A 320 -6.64 2.01 6.46
N TYR A 321 -6.64 2.58 5.24
CA TYR A 321 -7.24 1.92 4.08
C TYR A 321 -6.29 0.84 3.52
N LEU A 322 -6.32 -0.33 4.16
CA LEU A 322 -5.48 -1.49 3.81
C LEU A 322 -3.96 -1.22 3.91
N TRP A 323 -3.58 -0.29 4.77
CA TRP A 323 -2.21 0.02 5.16
C TRP A 323 -2.03 -0.12 6.67
N TRP A 324 -0.89 -0.66 7.08
CA TRP A 324 -0.46 -0.68 8.48
C TRP A 324 0.19 0.65 8.83
N LEU A 325 -0.31 1.28 9.90
CA LEU A 325 0.11 2.62 10.32
C LEU A 325 0.94 2.56 11.60
N ASN A 326 1.86 3.50 11.75
CA ASN A 326 2.69 3.61 12.96
C ASN A 326 2.27 4.76 13.89
N THR A 327 1.05 5.26 13.77
CA THR A 327 0.56 6.44 14.52
C THR A 327 0.72 6.33 16.04
N LYS A 328 0.72 5.11 16.58
CA LYS A 328 0.95 4.83 18.02
C LYS A 328 2.29 4.15 18.31
N GLY A 329 3.18 4.07 17.34
CA GLY A 329 4.51 3.46 17.48
C GLY A 329 4.51 1.94 17.73
N LYS A 330 3.38 1.24 17.48
CA LYS A 330 3.26 -0.20 17.76
C LYS A 330 3.62 -1.07 16.56
N THR A 331 3.21 -0.68 15.37
CA THR A 331 3.45 -1.44 14.15
C THR A 331 4.93 -1.46 13.77
N LEU A 332 5.58 -0.31 13.90
CA LEU A 332 6.99 -0.09 13.55
C LEU A 332 7.71 0.59 14.72
N PRO A 333 8.01 -0.14 15.82
CA PRO A 333 8.56 0.46 17.03
C PRO A 333 9.87 1.21 16.79
N GLY A 334 9.92 2.48 17.22
CA GLY A 334 11.08 3.36 17.06
C GLY A 334 11.23 4.00 15.69
N MET A 335 10.32 3.72 14.74
CA MET A 335 10.18 4.47 13.50
C MET A 335 9.29 5.71 13.73
N PRO A 336 9.35 6.73 12.85
CA PRO A 336 8.46 7.89 12.92
C PRO A 336 6.98 7.49 12.96
N ALA A 337 6.15 8.29 13.64
CA ALA A 337 4.71 8.07 13.70
C ALA A 337 4.03 8.21 12.32
N THR A 338 4.66 8.90 11.39
CA THR A 338 4.23 9.07 9.99
C THR A 338 4.58 7.89 9.10
N ALA A 339 5.42 6.95 9.57
CA ALA A 339 5.78 5.75 8.82
C ALA A 339 4.57 4.82 8.69
N PHE A 340 4.50 4.13 7.56
CA PHE A 340 3.46 3.13 7.29
C PHE A 340 4.03 1.99 6.45
N ALA A 341 3.32 0.87 6.43
CA ALA A 341 3.81 -0.30 5.71
C ALA A 341 2.69 -1.12 5.07
N ALA A 342 3.01 -1.75 3.94
CA ALA A 342 2.28 -2.90 3.43
C ALA A 342 3.00 -4.17 3.89
N LEU A 343 2.28 -5.03 4.61
CA LEU A 343 2.85 -6.24 5.21
C LEU A 343 2.17 -7.49 4.64
N GLY A 344 2.96 -8.49 4.28
CA GLY A 344 2.48 -9.76 3.76
C GLY A 344 3.13 -10.95 4.48
N ALA A 345 2.43 -12.08 4.51
CA ALA A 345 2.96 -13.33 5.05
C ALA A 345 4.30 -13.70 4.40
N GLY A 346 5.14 -14.46 5.10
CA GLY A 346 6.54 -14.67 4.69
C GLY A 346 7.42 -13.44 4.91
N SER A 347 6.89 -12.44 5.64
CA SER A 347 7.53 -11.15 5.90
C SER A 347 7.93 -10.44 4.60
N ASN A 348 6.95 -10.27 3.70
CA ASN A 348 7.07 -9.40 2.54
C ASN A 348 6.63 -8.00 2.94
N THR A 349 7.48 -7.01 2.77
CA THR A 349 7.26 -5.67 3.31
C THR A 349 7.59 -4.58 2.28
N ILE A 350 6.71 -3.59 2.21
CA ILE A 350 7.02 -2.25 1.70
C ILE A 350 6.87 -1.30 2.88
N LEU A 351 7.97 -0.72 3.36
CA LEU A 351 7.98 0.29 4.41
C LEU A 351 8.20 1.65 3.77
N VAL A 352 7.39 2.63 4.16
CA VAL A 352 7.46 4.01 3.68
C VAL A 352 7.63 4.94 4.88
N SER A 353 8.63 5.80 4.84
CA SER A 353 8.88 6.84 5.84
C SER A 353 8.89 8.22 5.17
N PRO A 354 7.76 8.93 5.15
CA PRO A 354 7.67 10.25 4.51
C PRO A 354 8.62 11.29 5.12
N GLU A 355 8.80 11.26 6.44
CA GLU A 355 9.70 12.16 7.16
C GLU A 355 11.16 12.07 6.68
N HIS A 356 11.57 10.89 6.19
CA HIS A 356 12.94 10.65 5.73
C HIS A 356 13.04 10.50 4.21
N ASP A 357 11.97 10.75 3.46
CA ASP A 357 11.94 10.52 2.00
C ASP A 357 12.46 9.12 1.61
N LEU A 358 11.95 8.08 2.30
CA LEU A 358 12.52 6.74 2.31
C LEU A 358 11.47 5.68 1.95
N VAL A 359 11.85 4.74 1.07
CA VAL A 359 11.14 3.47 0.83
C VAL A 359 12.10 2.32 1.05
N ILE A 360 11.66 1.32 1.78
CA ILE A 360 12.38 0.05 1.96
C ILE A 360 11.47 -1.09 1.50
N VAL A 361 11.98 -1.91 0.59
CA VAL A 361 11.40 -3.22 0.29
C VAL A 361 12.31 -4.28 0.93
N TRP A 362 11.71 -5.16 1.75
CA TRP A 362 12.42 -6.28 2.31
C TRP A 362 11.52 -7.52 2.28
N ARG A 363 11.98 -8.54 1.64
CA ARG A 363 11.21 -9.76 1.37
C ARG A 363 11.84 -10.98 1.97
N TRP A 364 10.99 -11.93 2.37
CA TRP A 364 11.38 -13.24 2.90
C TRP A 364 12.33 -13.14 4.08
N HIS A 365 12.04 -12.20 4.98
CA HIS A 365 12.85 -11.97 6.16
C HIS A 365 12.27 -12.65 7.42
N GLY A 366 13.15 -13.03 8.35
CA GLY A 366 12.82 -13.47 9.71
C GLY A 366 13.12 -12.38 10.75
N GLY A 367 13.65 -11.23 10.32
CA GLY A 367 14.04 -10.15 11.21
C GLY A 367 12.94 -9.12 11.45
N ASN A 368 13.27 -8.08 12.21
CA ASN A 368 12.38 -6.98 12.55
C ASN A 368 12.54 -5.84 11.52
N VAL A 369 11.47 -5.55 10.75
CA VAL A 369 11.49 -4.51 9.71
C VAL A 369 11.70 -3.10 10.29
N ALA A 370 11.16 -2.83 11.48
CA ALA A 370 11.38 -1.54 12.16
C ALA A 370 12.85 -1.37 12.55
N GLU A 371 13.52 -2.44 12.97
CA GLU A 371 14.96 -2.40 13.29
C GLU A 371 15.79 -2.14 12.02
N PHE A 372 15.46 -2.80 10.90
CA PHE A 372 16.13 -2.48 9.63
C PHE A 372 15.89 -1.03 9.22
N GLY A 373 14.65 -0.54 9.29
CA GLY A 373 14.32 0.86 9.01
C GLY A 373 15.10 1.86 9.87
N LYS A 374 15.18 1.62 11.18
CA LYS A 374 15.95 2.45 12.11
C LYS A 374 17.44 2.50 11.76
N ARG A 375 18.03 1.35 11.40
CA ARG A 375 19.44 1.29 10.97
C ARG A 375 19.70 2.07 9.70
N VAL A 376 18.76 2.00 8.74
CA VAL A 376 18.84 2.80 7.50
C VAL A 376 18.71 4.29 7.81
N ILE A 377 17.77 4.69 8.68
CA ILE A 377 17.62 6.09 9.12
C ILE A 377 18.85 6.58 9.86
N ALA A 378 19.46 5.78 10.72
CA ALA A 378 20.69 6.14 11.44
C ALA A 378 21.88 6.38 10.51
N ALA A 379 21.84 5.88 9.26
CA ALA A 379 22.84 6.20 8.25
C ALA A 379 22.61 7.57 7.57
N ILE A 380 21.47 8.22 7.76
CA ILE A 380 21.19 9.57 7.24
C ILE A 380 21.84 10.61 8.16
N ARG A 381 22.64 11.53 7.59
CA ARG A 381 23.37 12.58 8.32
C ARG A 381 22.64 13.91 8.28
#